data_d10c9e992cd44a8ba894a90abdf3e6db
#
_entry.id   d10c9e992cd44a8ba894a90abdf3e6db
#
_cell.length_a   1.000
_cell.length_b   1.000
_cell.length_c   1.000
_cell.angle_alpha   90.00
_cell.angle_beta   90.00
_cell.angle_gamma   90.00
#
_symmetry.space_group_name_H-M   'P 1'
#
loop_
_entity.id
_entity.type
_entity.pdbx_description
1 polymer ?
#
loop_
_entity_poly.entity_id
_entity_poly.type
_entity_poly.pdbx_seq_one_letter_code
_entity_poly.pdbx_strand_id
1 'polypeptide(L)'
;GTVGEYQNILFLEAARMMKTESPDDISFVLVSYLPIPGNIGEMKTKPTQHAARMLNGSGIQADILIARAGTPLDDKRKEKLAWSCSIPAGNIISAPDVDSVYDIPLNFEKEKLSEKLCDLLGVVCKKPDTKAWNKWKNFAKHAHNGKETVKIAMIGKYFDTGDFLMA
;
A
#
# COMPACT_ATOMS: atom_id res chain seq x y z
N GLY A 1 -4.18 11.42 -2.79
CA GLY A 1 -3.56 12.07 -3.95
C GLY A 1 -2.08 11.75 -4.08
N THR A 2 -1.47 12.21 -5.13
CA THR A 2 -0.05 11.98 -5.40
C THR A 2 0.81 12.94 -4.56
N VAL A 3 1.85 12.43 -3.94
CA VAL A 3 2.82 13.28 -3.23
C VAL A 3 3.46 14.25 -4.23
N GLY A 4 3.48 15.54 -3.89
CA GLY A 4 3.99 16.62 -4.74
C GLY A 4 2.93 17.37 -5.53
N GLU A 5 1.69 16.91 -5.56
CA GLU A 5 0.58 17.70 -6.11
C GLU A 5 0.18 18.81 -5.15
N TYR A 6 -0.02 20.03 -5.67
CA TYR A 6 -0.35 21.20 -4.85
C TYR A 6 -1.62 21.03 -4.01
N GLN A 7 -2.59 20.25 -4.51
CA GLN A 7 -3.85 19.97 -3.82
C GLN A 7 -3.66 19.21 -2.50
N ASN A 8 -2.55 18.47 -2.36
CA ASN A 8 -2.24 17.67 -1.20
C ASN A 8 -1.38 18.39 -0.15
N ILE A 9 -0.80 19.53 -0.49
CA ILE A 9 0.15 20.24 0.38
C ILE A 9 -0.47 20.56 1.74
N LEU A 10 -1.71 21.01 1.79
CA LEU A 10 -2.40 21.34 3.04
C LEU A 10 -2.64 20.12 3.92
N PHE A 11 -2.95 18.97 3.31
CA PHE A 11 -3.14 17.72 4.05
C PHE A 11 -1.81 17.18 4.58
N LEU A 12 -0.74 17.27 3.79
CA LEU A 12 0.60 16.86 4.22
C LEU A 12 1.08 17.74 5.38
N GLU A 13 0.88 19.07 5.28
CA GLU A 13 1.26 19.99 6.36
C GLU A 13 0.44 19.73 7.63
N ALA A 14 -0.87 19.53 7.52
CA ALA A 14 -1.70 19.17 8.67
C ALA A 14 -1.21 17.87 9.33
N ALA A 15 -0.93 16.82 8.54
CA ALA A 15 -0.42 15.55 9.04
C ALA A 15 0.96 15.71 9.72
N ARG A 16 1.86 16.52 9.13
CA ARG A 16 3.15 16.85 9.72
C ARG A 16 3.01 17.55 11.08
N MET A 17 2.11 18.55 11.16
CA MET A 17 1.83 19.25 12.42
C MET A 17 1.28 18.30 13.48
N MET A 18 0.30 17.48 13.13
CA MET A 18 -0.25 16.46 14.04
C MET A 18 0.85 15.52 14.57
N LYS A 19 1.75 15.06 13.70
CA LYS A 19 2.90 14.20 14.11
C LYS A 19 3.84 14.95 15.06
N THR A 20 4.01 16.25 14.89
CA THR A 20 4.83 17.08 15.77
C THR A 20 4.19 17.24 17.16
N GLU A 21 2.86 17.38 17.20
CA GLU A 21 2.10 17.52 18.45
C GLU A 21 1.95 16.19 19.20
N SER A 22 1.75 15.08 18.45
CA SER A 22 1.53 13.74 19.01
C SER A 22 2.37 12.70 18.26
N PRO A 23 3.69 12.66 18.50
CA PRO A 23 4.61 11.84 17.72
C PRO A 23 4.35 10.34 17.80
N ASP A 24 3.81 9.87 18.92
CA ASP A 24 3.55 8.43 19.13
C ASP A 24 2.19 7.96 18.57
N ASP A 25 1.29 8.90 18.29
CA ASP A 25 -0.08 8.58 17.84
C ASP A 25 -0.22 8.50 16.32
N ILE A 26 0.82 8.85 15.57
CA ILE A 26 0.77 8.96 14.11
C ILE A 26 1.91 8.18 13.47
N SER A 27 1.58 7.41 12.44
CA SER A 27 2.55 6.72 11.58
C SER A 27 2.26 7.03 10.12
N PHE A 28 3.31 7.25 9.34
CA PHE A 28 3.22 7.55 7.92
C PHE A 28 3.49 6.33 7.06
N VAL A 29 2.54 6.00 6.22
CA VAL A 29 2.66 4.90 5.26
C VAL A 29 2.68 5.48 3.85
N LEU A 30 3.80 5.30 3.14
CA LEU A 30 3.93 5.66 1.75
C LEU A 30 3.54 4.47 0.87
N VAL A 31 2.54 4.64 0.01
CA VAL A 31 2.21 3.66 -1.02
C VAL A 31 2.82 4.13 -2.33
N SER A 32 3.64 3.31 -2.97
CA SER A 32 4.30 3.67 -4.23
C SER A 32 4.31 2.49 -5.20
N TYR A 33 4.28 2.80 -6.49
CA TYR A 33 4.32 1.80 -7.56
C TYR A 33 5.74 1.66 -8.13
N LEU A 34 6.17 0.42 -8.33
CA LEU A 34 7.43 0.06 -8.97
C LEU A 34 7.15 -0.50 -10.36
N PRO A 35 7.28 0.29 -11.42
CA PRO A 35 6.97 -0.16 -12.76
C PRO A 35 7.98 -1.22 -13.25
N ILE A 36 7.46 -2.16 -14.05
CA ILE A 36 8.26 -3.15 -14.79
C ILE A 36 8.02 -2.88 -16.27
N PRO A 37 8.83 -2.03 -16.94
CA PRO A 37 8.67 -1.76 -18.36
C PRO A 37 8.82 -3.04 -19.19
N GLY A 38 7.83 -3.32 -20.06
CA GLY A 38 7.74 -4.58 -20.77
C GLY A 38 8.94 -4.91 -21.67
N ASN A 39 9.62 -3.88 -22.19
CA ASN A 39 10.82 -4.02 -23.03
C ASN A 39 12.11 -4.30 -22.24
N ILE A 40 12.12 -4.12 -20.92
CA ILE A 40 13.32 -4.30 -20.08
C ILE A 40 13.12 -5.47 -19.09
N GLY A 41 11.88 -5.76 -18.68
CA GLY A 41 11.56 -6.84 -17.75
C GLY A 41 12.10 -6.64 -16.31
N GLU A 42 12.71 -5.48 -16.03
CA GLU A 42 13.31 -5.18 -14.74
C GLU A 42 12.47 -4.15 -13.96
N MET A 43 12.15 -4.49 -12.71
CA MET A 43 11.44 -3.60 -11.79
C MET A 43 12.29 -2.36 -11.47
N LYS A 44 11.72 -1.18 -11.64
CA LYS A 44 12.40 0.11 -11.42
C LYS A 44 12.05 0.69 -10.06
N THR A 45 13.06 0.94 -9.23
CA THR A 45 12.91 1.52 -7.88
C THR A 45 12.99 3.05 -7.86
N LYS A 46 13.49 3.69 -8.92
CA LYS A 46 13.68 5.15 -8.97
C LYS A 46 12.41 5.97 -8.75
N PRO A 47 11.25 5.64 -9.35
CA PRO A 47 10.03 6.40 -9.09
C PRO A 47 9.66 6.45 -7.60
N THR A 48 9.77 5.33 -6.90
CA THR A 48 9.55 5.24 -5.45
C THR A 48 10.56 6.07 -4.66
N GLN A 49 11.84 6.06 -5.06
CA GLN A 49 12.86 6.90 -4.42
C GLN A 49 12.56 8.40 -4.59
N HIS A 50 12.04 8.80 -5.75
CA HIS A 50 11.62 10.19 -5.97
C HIS A 50 10.40 10.54 -5.13
N ALA A 51 9.39 9.68 -5.06
CA ALA A 51 8.21 9.90 -4.22
C ALA A 51 8.59 10.05 -2.73
N ALA A 52 9.49 9.20 -2.23
CA ALA A 52 10.00 9.31 -0.86
C ALA A 52 10.74 10.64 -0.63
N ARG A 53 11.58 11.08 -1.56
CA ARG A 53 12.28 12.36 -1.45
C ARG A 53 11.34 13.56 -1.46
N MET A 54 10.29 13.53 -2.30
CA MET A 54 9.28 14.58 -2.33
C MET A 54 8.51 14.65 -1.01
N LEU A 55 8.16 13.49 -0.42
CA LEU A 55 7.54 13.41 0.90
C LEU A 55 8.47 14.00 1.99
N ASN A 56 9.75 13.62 1.96
CA ASN A 56 10.75 14.16 2.87
C ASN A 56 10.92 15.68 2.70
N GLY A 57 10.83 16.19 1.47
CA GLY A 57 10.81 17.63 1.18
C GLY A 57 9.65 18.38 1.83
N SER A 58 8.56 17.68 2.14
CA SER A 58 7.42 18.21 2.90
C SER A 58 7.57 18.06 4.42
N GLY A 59 8.75 17.65 4.90
CA GLY A 59 9.03 17.44 6.32
C GLY A 59 8.44 16.15 6.90
N ILE A 60 8.08 15.18 6.06
CA ILE A 60 7.50 13.91 6.47
C ILE A 60 8.43 12.77 6.07
N GLN A 61 8.83 11.95 7.03
CA GLN A 61 9.51 10.67 6.82
C GLN A 61 8.48 9.55 6.93
N ALA A 62 8.38 8.69 5.90
CA ALA A 62 7.53 7.52 5.99
C ALA A 62 8.13 6.46 6.93
N ASP A 63 7.30 5.86 7.77
CA ASP A 63 7.65 4.78 8.67
C ASP A 63 7.57 3.41 7.98
N ILE A 64 6.64 3.27 7.04
CA ILE A 64 6.42 2.08 6.22
C ILE A 64 6.33 2.48 4.76
N LEU A 65 6.89 1.64 3.88
CA LEU A 65 6.70 1.70 2.44
C LEU A 65 5.91 0.46 1.98
N ILE A 66 4.72 0.68 1.41
CA ILE A 66 3.99 -0.34 0.67
C ILE A 66 4.39 -0.22 -0.80
N ALA A 67 5.19 -1.17 -1.26
CA ALA A 67 5.77 -1.20 -2.59
C ALA A 67 4.91 -2.06 -3.52
N ARG A 68 4.07 -1.42 -4.33
CA ARG A 68 3.22 -2.08 -5.32
C ARG A 68 4.01 -2.38 -6.59
N ALA A 69 3.87 -3.58 -7.12
CA ALA A 69 4.51 -4.00 -8.37
C ALA A 69 3.76 -5.17 -9.01
N GLY A 70 3.99 -5.44 -10.30
CA GLY A 70 3.43 -6.62 -10.97
C GLY A 70 3.94 -7.96 -10.43
N THR A 71 5.05 -7.97 -9.69
CA THR A 71 5.63 -9.17 -9.07
C THR A 71 6.13 -8.86 -7.66
N PRO A 72 6.29 -9.86 -6.78
CA PRO A 72 6.84 -9.67 -5.44
C PRO A 72 8.25 -9.05 -5.46
N LEU A 73 8.56 -8.23 -4.44
CA LEU A 73 9.90 -7.71 -4.22
C LEU A 73 10.83 -8.81 -3.70
N ASP A 74 12.03 -8.86 -4.27
CA ASP A 74 13.14 -9.61 -3.69
C ASP A 74 13.87 -8.83 -2.59
N ASP A 75 14.68 -9.52 -1.79
CA ASP A 75 15.41 -8.92 -0.66
C ASP A 75 16.37 -7.83 -1.13
N LYS A 76 17.04 -8.02 -2.26
CA LYS A 76 17.97 -7.02 -2.82
C LYS A 76 17.27 -5.70 -3.15
N ARG A 77 16.03 -5.76 -3.64
CA ARG A 77 15.22 -4.57 -3.91
C ARG A 77 14.68 -3.95 -2.63
N LYS A 78 14.28 -4.78 -1.64
CA LYS A 78 13.91 -4.29 -0.31
C LYS A 78 15.06 -3.52 0.34
N GLU A 79 16.28 -4.06 0.34
CA GLU A 79 17.48 -3.39 0.86
C GLU A 79 17.79 -2.07 0.12
N LYS A 80 17.71 -2.09 -1.21
CA LYS A 80 17.93 -0.87 -2.01
C LYS A 80 16.91 0.23 -1.72
N LEU A 81 15.65 -0.12 -1.54
CA LEU A 81 14.59 0.83 -1.15
C LEU A 81 14.80 1.31 0.28
N ALA A 82 15.14 0.42 1.20
CA ALA A 82 15.43 0.77 2.59
C ALA A 82 16.52 1.84 2.67
N TRP A 83 17.63 1.62 2.00
CA TRP A 83 18.72 2.59 1.93
C TRP A 83 18.31 3.91 1.31
N SER A 84 17.64 3.87 0.13
CA SER A 84 17.35 5.08 -0.64
C SER A 84 16.16 5.90 -0.13
N CYS A 85 15.26 5.28 0.63
CA CYS A 85 14.08 5.93 1.22
C CYS A 85 14.23 6.18 2.73
N SER A 86 15.36 5.78 3.34
CA SER A 86 15.62 5.88 4.78
C SER A 86 14.52 5.21 5.63
N ILE A 87 14.07 4.02 5.18
CA ILE A 87 13.05 3.21 5.84
C ILE A 87 13.69 1.86 6.20
N PRO A 88 13.53 1.33 7.42
CA PRO A 88 14.04 0.00 7.76
C PRO A 88 13.58 -1.07 6.77
N ALA A 89 14.46 -1.99 6.37
CA ALA A 89 14.13 -3.03 5.39
C ALA A 89 12.92 -3.88 5.81
N GLY A 90 12.77 -4.13 7.11
CA GLY A 90 11.61 -4.80 7.67
C GLY A 90 10.28 -4.07 7.48
N ASN A 91 10.32 -2.76 7.24
CA ASN A 91 9.14 -1.92 7.00
C ASN A 91 8.85 -1.69 5.51
N ILE A 92 9.58 -2.34 4.62
CA ILE A 92 9.27 -2.39 3.19
C ILE A 92 8.33 -3.57 2.93
N ILE A 93 7.08 -3.28 2.66
CA ILE A 93 6.02 -4.26 2.45
C ILE A 93 5.90 -4.54 0.95
N SER A 94 6.07 -5.78 0.55
CA SER A 94 5.84 -6.21 -0.83
C SER A 94 4.34 -6.33 -1.08
N ALA A 95 3.83 -5.60 -2.07
CA ALA A 95 2.43 -5.62 -2.47
C ALA A 95 2.30 -5.92 -3.98
N PRO A 96 2.49 -7.19 -4.36
CA PRO A 96 2.34 -7.59 -5.76
C PRO A 96 0.89 -7.45 -6.22
N ASP A 97 0.71 -7.28 -7.52
CA ASP A 97 -0.61 -7.33 -8.14
C ASP A 97 -1.27 -8.69 -7.87
N VAL A 98 -2.57 -8.69 -7.68
CA VAL A 98 -3.38 -9.84 -7.32
C VAL A 98 -4.57 -9.97 -8.26
N ASP A 99 -5.04 -11.19 -8.49
CA ASP A 99 -6.20 -11.44 -9.34
C ASP A 99 -7.51 -10.96 -8.69
N SER A 100 -7.54 -10.91 -7.37
CA SER A 100 -8.67 -10.45 -6.59
C SER A 100 -8.23 -9.48 -5.49
N VAL A 101 -8.89 -8.32 -5.40
CA VAL A 101 -8.65 -7.34 -4.33
C VAL A 101 -8.87 -7.92 -2.93
N TYR A 102 -9.64 -9.00 -2.82
CA TYR A 102 -9.88 -9.69 -1.54
C TYR A 102 -8.66 -10.45 -1.01
N ASP A 103 -7.63 -10.65 -1.83
CA ASP A 103 -6.35 -11.24 -1.42
C ASP A 103 -5.40 -10.24 -0.76
N ILE A 104 -5.62 -8.93 -0.97
CA ILE A 104 -4.74 -7.88 -0.42
C ILE A 104 -4.56 -8.01 1.10
N PRO A 105 -5.62 -8.17 1.93
CA PRO A 105 -5.45 -8.35 3.36
C PRO A 105 -4.64 -9.61 3.71
N LEU A 106 -4.76 -10.68 2.92
CA LEU A 106 -3.99 -11.92 3.12
C LEU A 106 -2.50 -11.70 2.85
N ASN A 107 -2.17 -10.91 1.83
CA ASN A 107 -0.79 -10.57 1.50
C ASN A 107 -0.17 -9.63 2.56
N PHE A 108 -0.92 -8.66 3.04
CA PHE A 108 -0.45 -7.76 4.10
C PHE A 108 -0.20 -8.51 5.42
N GLU A 109 -1.01 -9.53 5.72
CA GLU A 109 -0.78 -10.35 6.91
C GLU A 109 0.48 -11.22 6.79
N LYS A 110 0.79 -11.75 5.60
CA LYS A 110 2.05 -12.46 5.34
C LYS A 110 3.26 -11.55 5.57
N GLU A 111 3.17 -10.28 5.22
CA GLU A 111 4.21 -9.26 5.43
C GLU A 111 4.17 -8.65 6.85
N LYS A 112 3.27 -9.13 7.72
CA LYS A 112 3.09 -8.69 9.12
C LYS A 112 2.82 -7.18 9.25
N LEU A 113 2.08 -6.61 8.30
CA LEU A 113 1.77 -5.18 8.29
C LEU A 113 1.03 -4.75 9.56
N SER A 114 0.08 -5.55 10.03
CA SER A 114 -0.71 -5.27 11.24
C SER A 114 0.17 -5.16 12.48
N GLU A 115 1.09 -6.12 12.68
CA GLU A 115 2.03 -6.13 13.80
C GLU A 115 2.93 -4.88 13.75
N LYS A 116 3.50 -4.57 12.58
CA LYS A 116 4.38 -3.41 12.40
C LYS A 116 3.68 -2.08 12.69
N LEU A 117 2.41 -1.93 12.26
CA LEU A 117 1.63 -0.73 12.58
C LEU A 117 1.34 -0.62 14.07
N CYS A 118 1.00 -1.73 14.73
CA CYS A 118 0.82 -1.74 16.18
C CYS A 118 2.09 -1.33 16.92
N ASP A 119 3.25 -1.87 16.51
CA ASP A 119 4.54 -1.56 17.11
C ASP A 119 4.90 -0.08 16.95
N LEU A 120 4.69 0.49 15.75
CA LEU A 120 4.97 1.90 15.46
C LEU A 120 4.08 2.87 16.25
N LEU A 121 2.85 2.47 16.55
CA LEU A 121 1.88 3.27 17.30
C LEU A 121 1.87 2.95 18.80
N GLY A 122 2.76 2.08 19.28
CA GLY A 122 2.81 1.68 20.67
C GLY A 122 1.55 1.02 21.20
N VAL A 123 0.70 0.46 20.31
CA VAL A 123 -0.55 -0.19 20.69
C VAL A 123 -0.38 -1.70 20.77
N VAL A 124 -1.04 -2.32 21.75
CA VAL A 124 -1.01 -3.78 21.87
C VAL A 124 -1.78 -4.41 20.72
N CYS A 125 -1.06 -5.10 19.83
CA CYS A 125 -1.67 -5.83 18.74
C CYS A 125 -2.46 -7.02 19.29
N LYS A 126 -3.79 -6.94 19.26
CA LYS A 126 -4.64 -8.07 19.63
C LYS A 126 -4.57 -9.13 18.54
N LYS A 127 -4.48 -10.40 18.93
CA LYS A 127 -4.62 -11.49 17.96
C LYS A 127 -5.94 -11.30 17.19
N PRO A 128 -5.92 -11.44 15.86
CA PRO A 128 -7.13 -11.29 15.07
C PRO A 128 -8.19 -12.27 15.55
N ASP A 129 -9.46 -11.85 15.55
CA ASP A 129 -10.57 -12.77 15.76
C ASP A 129 -10.49 -13.90 14.73
N THR A 130 -10.05 -15.06 15.19
CA THR A 130 -9.79 -16.21 14.33
C THR A 130 -11.03 -16.61 13.52
N LYS A 131 -12.23 -16.39 14.07
CA LYS A 131 -13.48 -16.70 13.38
C LYS A 131 -13.76 -15.71 12.24
N ALA A 132 -13.59 -14.41 12.47
CA ALA A 132 -13.74 -13.37 11.45
C ALA A 132 -12.68 -13.51 10.37
N TRP A 133 -11.42 -13.75 10.77
CA TRP A 133 -10.31 -13.96 9.85
C TRP A 133 -10.48 -15.19 8.96
N ASN A 134 -10.95 -16.31 9.52
CA ASN A 134 -11.25 -17.51 8.74
C ASN A 134 -12.43 -17.32 7.78
N LYS A 135 -13.44 -16.53 8.17
CA LYS A 135 -14.51 -16.15 7.23
C LYS A 135 -13.96 -15.36 6.05
N TRP A 136 -13.06 -14.39 6.30
CA TRP A 136 -12.42 -13.65 5.22
C TRP A 136 -11.59 -14.53 4.29
N LYS A 137 -10.75 -15.40 4.84
CA LYS A 137 -9.96 -16.36 4.04
C LYS A 137 -10.85 -17.24 3.15
N ASN A 138 -11.94 -17.75 3.71
CA ASN A 138 -12.89 -18.57 2.96
C ASN A 138 -13.58 -17.75 1.86
N PHE A 139 -13.98 -16.51 2.15
CA PHE A 139 -14.56 -15.61 1.18
C PHE A 139 -13.59 -15.32 0.02
N ALA A 140 -12.36 -14.92 0.29
CA ALA A 140 -11.34 -14.69 -0.72
C ALA A 140 -11.12 -15.94 -1.60
N LYS A 141 -11.04 -17.13 -0.98
CA LYS A 141 -10.94 -18.39 -1.72
C LYS A 141 -12.15 -18.65 -2.62
N HIS A 142 -13.37 -18.32 -2.18
CA HIS A 142 -14.57 -18.48 -3.00
C HIS A 142 -14.62 -17.48 -4.15
N ALA A 143 -14.07 -16.27 -3.97
CA ALA A 143 -14.00 -15.28 -5.04
C ALA A 143 -13.19 -15.76 -6.26
N HIS A 144 -12.20 -16.64 -6.06
CA HIS A 144 -11.45 -17.28 -7.16
C HIS A 144 -12.17 -18.47 -7.79
N ASN A 145 -13.07 -19.12 -7.07
CA ASN A 145 -13.67 -20.40 -7.45
C ASN A 145 -15.17 -20.27 -7.78
N GLY A 146 -15.69 -19.06 -7.92
CA GLY A 146 -17.10 -18.82 -8.26
C GLY A 146 -17.48 -19.48 -9.59
N LYS A 147 -18.45 -20.39 -9.56
CA LYS A 147 -18.95 -21.08 -10.75
C LYS A 147 -20.21 -20.44 -11.33
N GLU A 148 -20.88 -19.62 -10.54
CA GLU A 148 -22.13 -18.96 -10.92
C GLU A 148 -21.84 -17.52 -11.38
N THR A 149 -22.49 -17.15 -12.49
CA THR A 149 -22.38 -15.79 -13.05
C THR A 149 -23.60 -14.99 -12.65
N VAL A 150 -23.38 -13.86 -11.99
CA VAL A 150 -24.42 -12.88 -11.71
C VAL A 150 -24.27 -11.70 -12.67
N LYS A 151 -25.36 -11.33 -13.33
CA LYS A 151 -25.39 -10.14 -14.20
C LYS A 151 -25.82 -8.93 -13.38
N ILE A 152 -24.95 -7.94 -13.27
CA ILE A 152 -25.23 -6.66 -12.59
C ILE A 152 -25.30 -5.59 -13.67
N ALA A 153 -26.44 -4.89 -13.77
CA ALA A 153 -26.58 -3.74 -14.64
C ALA A 153 -26.15 -2.48 -13.87
N MET A 154 -25.11 -1.81 -14.36
CA MET A 154 -24.73 -0.49 -13.88
C MET A 154 -25.40 0.56 -14.75
N ILE A 155 -26.24 1.41 -14.14
CA ILE A 155 -26.95 2.49 -14.82
C ILE A 155 -26.36 3.80 -14.36
N GLY A 156 -25.91 4.61 -15.30
CA GLY A 156 -25.30 5.91 -14.98
C GLY A 156 -25.20 6.79 -16.22
N LYS A 157 -24.64 7.98 -16.00
CA LYS A 157 -24.36 8.97 -17.04
C LYS A 157 -22.84 8.96 -17.33
N TYR A 158 -22.46 9.20 -18.58
CA TYR A 158 -21.04 9.29 -19.01
C TYR A 158 -20.25 7.98 -18.98
N PHE A 159 -20.87 6.85 -19.30
CA PHE A 159 -20.20 5.56 -19.38
C PHE A 159 -19.21 5.43 -20.55
N ASP A 160 -19.34 6.27 -21.59
CA ASP A 160 -18.52 6.18 -22.80
C ASP A 160 -17.17 6.93 -22.69
N THR A 161 -16.89 7.63 -21.59
CA THR A 161 -15.65 8.41 -21.45
C THR A 161 -14.45 7.56 -21.04
N GLY A 162 -14.60 6.28 -20.81
CA GLY A 162 -13.50 5.37 -20.49
C GLY A 162 -12.84 5.58 -19.12
N ASP A 163 -13.24 6.62 -18.40
CA ASP A 163 -12.67 7.01 -17.12
C ASP A 163 -13.34 6.37 -15.91
N PHE A 164 -13.86 5.15 -16.09
CA PHE A 164 -14.25 4.36 -14.95
C PHE A 164 -13.00 3.89 -14.22
N LEU A 165 -12.66 4.64 -13.22
CA LEU A 165 -11.84 4.13 -12.13
C LEU A 165 -12.57 2.92 -11.56
N MET A 166 -12.18 1.76 -12.02
CA MET A 166 -12.45 0.55 -11.26
C MET A 166 -11.67 0.66 -9.96
N ALA A 167 -12.35 1.19 -8.97
CA ALA A 167 -11.83 1.21 -7.62
C ALA A 167 -11.84 -0.21 -7.05
#